data_7c995fa1ce35dd6645a38216ab5eadad
#
_entry.id   7c995fa1ce35dd6645a38216ab5eadad
#
_cell.length_a   1.000
_cell.length_b   1.000
_cell.length_c   1.000
_cell.angle_alpha   90.00
_cell.angle_beta   90.00
_cell.angle_gamma   90.00
#
_symmetry.space_group_name_H-M   'P 1'
#
loop_
_entity.id
_entity.type
_entity.pdbx_description
1 polymer ?
#
loop_
_entity_poly.entity_id
_entity_poly.type
_entity_poly.pdbx_seq_one_letter_code
_entity_poly.pdbx_strand_id
1 'polypeptide(L)'
;MRASPTFTEGRQRMKRHHARQALCLLSIGLALTGCYLTFLSMGLYRDYVRIPRELVIGNRGEGLKALKERGLPFAFFVMGDTQLSGIAKRMLRDAAEKEKPSFAIIVGDFVKEPDLWRHRFFLKEMAVELSPPFPVFLVPGNHDIDYGSKIRDLSRRVTPEVYEGLYGRRSLDFIFNDCLFILCGVDLKKPDEYLRYLRETLSLKGGGRKAIFVFVHYPPRGLSSFIHGPLPKEEVFYSLLETYRVTACFFGDYHGYWRGQRKGVTLIVSGGGGRFKGYQPEWGKFHHILKVTVEKDQLSEEIMVFPDRIPLKDSIEEMVFVKLLPIVENRGWVLYGLLGLFLSWSGASVIIWVRGFRKRGRKW
;
A
#
# COMPACT_ATOMS: atom_id res chain seq x y z
N MET A 1 -58.30 -46.63 -8.21
CA MET A 1 -57.83 -45.74 -9.28
C MET A 1 -57.03 -44.57 -8.65
N ARG A 2 -55.74 -44.49 -8.88
CA ARG A 2 -54.95 -43.33 -8.43
C ARG A 2 -54.99 -42.30 -9.57
N ALA A 3 -55.53 -41.11 -9.29
CA ALA A 3 -55.56 -40.00 -10.26
C ALA A 3 -54.13 -39.63 -10.72
N SER A 4 -53.94 -39.51 -12.04
CA SER A 4 -52.68 -39.04 -12.66
C SER A 4 -52.45 -37.60 -12.24
N PRO A 5 -51.23 -37.21 -11.88
CA PRO A 5 -50.91 -35.82 -11.52
C PRO A 5 -51.20 -34.90 -12.70
N THR A 6 -51.89 -33.79 -12.45
CA THR A 6 -52.19 -32.79 -13.48
C THR A 6 -50.90 -32.15 -14.02
N PHE A 7 -50.89 -31.72 -15.28
CA PHE A 7 -49.74 -31.11 -15.97
C PHE A 7 -49.16 -29.91 -15.19
N THR A 8 -50.00 -29.19 -14.48
CA THR A 8 -49.64 -28.08 -13.57
C THR A 8 -48.86 -28.55 -12.33
N GLU A 9 -49.19 -29.67 -11.74
CA GLU A 9 -48.46 -30.25 -10.58
C GLU A 9 -47.07 -30.75 -10.98
N GLY A 10 -46.92 -31.32 -12.15
CA GLY A 10 -45.63 -31.74 -12.70
C GLY A 10 -44.68 -30.53 -12.90
N ARG A 11 -45.21 -29.45 -13.43
CA ARG A 11 -44.43 -28.19 -13.66
C ARG A 11 -44.01 -27.52 -12.35
N GLN A 12 -44.89 -27.53 -11.33
CA GLN A 12 -44.57 -27.02 -10.01
C GLN A 12 -43.51 -27.90 -9.29
N ARG A 13 -43.58 -29.20 -9.42
CA ARG A 13 -42.58 -30.13 -8.87
C ARG A 13 -41.22 -29.94 -9.52
N MET A 14 -41.16 -29.72 -10.82
CA MET A 14 -39.93 -29.47 -11.56
C MET A 14 -39.29 -28.13 -11.15
N LYS A 15 -40.08 -27.05 -11.06
CA LYS A 15 -39.59 -25.75 -10.55
C LYS A 15 -39.02 -25.85 -9.15
N ARG A 16 -39.68 -26.53 -8.23
CA ARG A 16 -39.21 -26.79 -6.86
C ARG A 16 -37.90 -27.61 -6.83
N HIS A 17 -37.76 -28.54 -7.77
CA HIS A 17 -36.52 -29.33 -7.90
C HIS A 17 -35.33 -28.47 -8.34
N HIS A 18 -35.50 -27.67 -9.39
CA HIS A 18 -34.45 -26.79 -9.86
C HIS A 18 -34.08 -25.73 -8.81
N ALA A 19 -35.06 -25.15 -8.11
CA ALA A 19 -34.79 -24.21 -7.01
C ALA A 19 -33.95 -24.86 -5.88
N ARG A 20 -34.26 -26.13 -5.51
CA ARG A 20 -33.48 -26.87 -4.51
C ARG A 20 -32.06 -27.19 -4.98
N GLN A 21 -31.89 -27.55 -6.25
CA GLN A 21 -30.55 -27.77 -6.83
C GLN A 21 -29.73 -26.49 -6.85
N ALA A 22 -30.32 -25.36 -7.27
CA ALA A 22 -29.68 -24.06 -7.26
C ALA A 22 -29.26 -23.63 -5.84
N LEU A 23 -30.15 -23.85 -4.84
CA LEU A 23 -29.84 -23.54 -3.43
C LEU A 23 -28.69 -24.40 -2.89
N CYS A 24 -28.65 -25.68 -3.26
CA CYS A 24 -27.58 -26.60 -2.87
C CYS A 24 -26.26 -26.22 -3.48
N LEU A 25 -26.21 -25.86 -4.78
CA LEU A 25 -25.01 -25.39 -5.46
C LEU A 25 -24.53 -24.07 -4.86
N LEU A 26 -25.42 -23.13 -4.54
CA LEU A 26 -25.08 -21.89 -3.86
C LEU A 26 -24.47 -22.13 -2.48
N SER A 27 -25.07 -23.06 -1.69
CA SER A 27 -24.54 -23.40 -0.36
C SER A 27 -23.17 -24.06 -0.42
N ILE A 28 -22.92 -24.92 -1.41
CA ILE A 28 -21.60 -25.53 -1.65
C ILE A 28 -20.59 -24.43 -2.05
N GLY A 29 -20.97 -23.55 -2.97
CA GLY A 29 -20.12 -22.42 -3.38
C GLY A 29 -19.73 -21.53 -2.22
N LEU A 30 -20.69 -21.17 -1.35
CA LEU A 30 -20.44 -20.37 -0.16
C LEU A 30 -19.54 -21.11 0.85
N ALA A 31 -19.74 -22.42 1.04
CA ALA A 31 -18.88 -23.22 1.92
C ALA A 31 -17.45 -23.29 1.41
N LEU A 32 -17.25 -23.52 0.12
CA LEU A 32 -15.91 -23.53 -0.50
C LEU A 32 -15.24 -22.16 -0.39
N THR A 33 -15.98 -21.07 -0.62
CA THR A 33 -15.48 -19.71 -0.44
C THR A 33 -15.07 -19.45 1.01
N GLY A 34 -15.88 -19.87 1.98
CA GLY A 34 -15.56 -19.76 3.41
C GLY A 34 -14.33 -20.55 3.80
N CYS A 35 -14.17 -21.78 3.33
CA CYS A 35 -12.96 -22.58 3.53
C CYS A 35 -11.73 -21.92 2.92
N TYR A 36 -11.85 -21.43 1.69
CA TYR A 36 -10.76 -20.72 1.01
C TYR A 36 -10.33 -19.44 1.76
N LEU A 37 -11.29 -18.62 2.19
CA LEU A 37 -11.01 -17.41 2.97
C LEU A 37 -10.37 -17.74 4.32
N THR A 38 -10.82 -18.82 4.99
CA THR A 38 -10.20 -19.29 6.24
C THR A 38 -8.78 -19.76 6.01
N PHE A 39 -8.52 -20.53 4.96
CA PHE A 39 -7.18 -21.01 4.60
C PHE A 39 -6.25 -19.83 4.25
N LEU A 40 -6.72 -18.87 3.45
CA LEU A 40 -6.00 -17.63 3.17
C LEU A 40 -5.68 -16.87 4.46
N SER A 41 -6.67 -16.69 5.34
CA SER A 41 -6.50 -15.98 6.62
C SER A 41 -5.46 -16.66 7.52
N MET A 42 -5.46 -17.99 7.59
CA MET A 42 -4.47 -18.75 8.35
C MET A 42 -3.06 -18.63 7.74
N GLY A 43 -2.94 -18.70 6.40
CA GLY A 43 -1.68 -18.50 5.69
C GLY A 43 -1.10 -17.12 5.96
N LEU A 44 -1.93 -16.11 5.84
CA LEU A 44 -1.55 -14.72 6.05
C LEU A 44 -1.21 -14.40 7.50
N TYR A 45 -1.92 -14.99 8.47
CA TYR A 45 -1.57 -14.89 9.88
C TYR A 45 -0.21 -15.54 10.16
N ARG A 46 0.06 -16.69 9.56
CA ARG A 46 1.35 -17.36 9.67
C ARG A 46 2.49 -16.50 9.12
N ASP A 47 2.30 -15.91 7.94
CA ASP A 47 3.31 -15.07 7.29
C ASP A 47 3.50 -13.75 8.03
N TYR A 48 2.43 -13.22 8.62
CA TYR A 48 2.43 -12.07 9.51
C TYR A 48 3.26 -12.26 10.79
N VAL A 49 3.22 -13.46 11.37
CA VAL A 49 4.03 -13.81 12.57
C VAL A 49 5.50 -14.04 12.19
N ARG A 50 5.77 -14.37 10.93
CA ARG A 50 7.10 -14.72 10.41
C ARG A 50 7.84 -13.55 9.74
N ILE A 51 7.38 -12.32 9.88
CA ILE A 51 8.10 -11.16 9.33
C ILE A 51 9.56 -11.19 9.84
N PRO A 52 10.56 -11.26 8.95
CA PRO A 52 11.95 -11.30 9.34
C PRO A 52 12.33 -10.08 10.18
N ARG A 53 13.21 -10.24 11.17
CA ARG A 53 13.69 -9.12 11.98
C ARG A 53 14.66 -8.22 11.21
N GLU A 54 15.41 -8.81 10.29
CA GLU A 54 16.38 -8.11 9.43
C GLU A 54 15.72 -7.75 8.10
N LEU A 55 15.05 -6.58 8.07
CA LEU A 55 14.39 -6.09 6.89
C LEU A 55 15.24 -5.00 6.22
N VAL A 56 15.43 -5.13 4.91
CA VAL A 56 15.94 -4.04 4.05
C VAL A 56 14.87 -3.02 3.70
N ILE A 57 13.78 -2.98 4.47
CA ILE A 57 12.62 -2.12 4.30
C ILE A 57 12.56 -1.18 5.50
N GLY A 58 12.46 0.12 5.20
CA GLY A 58 12.48 1.17 6.20
C GLY A 58 13.87 1.81 6.38
N ASN A 59 13.93 2.75 7.28
CA ASN A 59 15.07 3.63 7.50
C ASN A 59 15.99 3.09 8.61
N ARG A 60 16.36 1.83 8.49
CA ARG A 60 17.22 1.11 9.43
C ARG A 60 18.64 0.95 8.90
N GLY A 61 19.57 0.62 9.77
CA GLY A 61 20.97 0.39 9.40
C GLY A 61 21.17 -0.76 8.41
N GLU A 62 20.29 -1.76 8.43
CA GLU A 62 20.32 -2.92 7.52
C GLU A 62 20.12 -2.48 6.06
N GLY A 63 19.16 -1.58 5.78
CA GLY A 63 18.95 -1.00 4.46
C GLY A 63 20.18 -0.25 3.95
N LEU A 64 20.80 0.55 4.81
CA LEU A 64 22.04 1.27 4.47
C LEU A 64 23.23 0.33 4.21
N LYS A 65 23.38 -0.73 4.99
CA LYS A 65 24.42 -1.75 4.78
C LYS A 65 24.21 -2.55 3.50
N ALA A 66 22.97 -2.68 3.05
CA ALA A 66 22.63 -3.36 1.80
C ALA A 66 22.92 -2.51 0.56
N LEU A 67 23.12 -1.19 0.71
CA LEU A 67 23.54 -0.33 -0.39
C LEU A 67 24.96 -0.72 -0.81
N LYS A 68 25.08 -1.20 -2.04
CA LYS A 68 26.39 -1.51 -2.63
C LYS A 68 26.71 -0.43 -3.66
N GLU A 69 27.68 0.40 -3.36
CA GLU A 69 28.19 1.35 -4.35
C GLU A 69 28.72 0.59 -5.57
N ARG A 70 28.14 0.89 -6.72
CA ARG A 70 28.49 0.26 -8.01
C ARG A 70 29.11 1.25 -8.99
N GLY A 71 29.32 2.48 -8.52
CA GLY A 71 29.71 3.58 -9.40
C GLY A 71 28.53 4.14 -10.21
N LEU A 72 28.85 4.87 -11.26
CA LEU A 72 27.89 5.45 -12.19
C LEU A 72 27.86 4.64 -13.50
N PRO A 73 26.74 4.50 -14.20
CA PRO A 73 25.42 5.01 -13.78
C PRO A 73 24.76 4.14 -12.71
N PHE A 74 23.87 4.75 -11.93
CA PHE A 74 22.95 4.00 -11.06
C PHE A 74 21.53 4.55 -11.19
N ALA A 75 20.54 3.74 -10.89
CA ALA A 75 19.14 4.15 -10.87
C ALA A 75 18.50 3.87 -9.51
N PHE A 76 17.50 4.68 -9.16
CA PHE A 76 16.62 4.44 -8.02
C PHE A 76 15.16 4.70 -8.40
N PHE A 77 14.24 4.06 -7.68
CA PHE A 77 12.81 4.24 -7.87
C PHE A 77 12.22 5.22 -6.86
N VAL A 78 11.23 5.99 -7.32
CA VAL A 78 10.40 6.85 -6.46
C VAL A 78 8.94 6.57 -6.75
N MET A 79 8.15 6.35 -5.70
CA MET A 79 6.70 6.23 -5.75
C MET A 79 6.09 6.69 -4.43
N GLY A 80 4.85 7.16 -4.44
CA GLY A 80 4.13 7.58 -3.24
C GLY A 80 2.68 7.10 -3.24
N ASP A 81 1.99 7.27 -2.13
CA ASP A 81 0.55 7.07 -1.98
C ASP A 81 0.07 5.65 -2.35
N THR A 82 0.87 4.65 -2.03
CA THR A 82 0.59 3.26 -2.39
C THR A 82 -0.62 2.69 -1.64
N GLN A 83 -0.87 3.16 -0.41
CA GLN A 83 -2.04 2.87 0.41
C GLN A 83 -2.43 1.38 0.48
N LEU A 84 -1.47 0.47 0.50
CA LEU A 84 -1.68 -0.98 0.45
C LEU A 84 -2.48 -1.42 -0.79
N SER A 85 -2.32 -0.77 -1.93
CA SER A 85 -3.05 -1.15 -3.13
C SER A 85 -2.35 -2.33 -3.83
N GLY A 86 -3.14 -3.27 -4.33
CA GLY A 86 -2.63 -4.37 -5.16
C GLY A 86 -1.97 -3.87 -6.45
N ILE A 87 -2.34 -2.67 -6.93
CA ILE A 87 -1.68 -2.00 -8.06
C ILE A 87 -0.24 -1.66 -7.69
N ALA A 88 0.00 -1.02 -6.54
CA ALA A 88 1.34 -0.65 -6.09
C ALA A 88 2.26 -1.86 -5.96
N LYS A 89 1.75 -2.95 -5.37
CA LYS A 89 2.47 -4.22 -5.24
C LYS A 89 2.87 -4.77 -6.62
N ARG A 90 1.93 -4.78 -7.56
CA ARG A 90 2.20 -5.21 -8.93
C ARG A 90 3.21 -4.32 -9.63
N MET A 91 3.04 -3.00 -9.56
CA MET A 91 3.97 -2.05 -10.18
C MET A 91 5.40 -2.27 -9.69
N LEU A 92 5.58 -2.40 -8.38
CA LEU A 92 6.91 -2.59 -7.78
C LEU A 92 7.53 -3.94 -8.21
N ARG A 93 6.70 -5.00 -8.31
CA ARG A 93 7.13 -6.30 -8.83
C ARG A 93 7.58 -6.20 -10.28
N ASP A 94 6.70 -5.69 -11.15
CA ASP A 94 6.95 -5.60 -12.58
C ASP A 94 8.15 -4.70 -12.90
N ALA A 95 8.30 -3.60 -12.14
CA ALA A 95 9.46 -2.71 -12.26
C ALA A 95 10.75 -3.38 -11.78
N ALA A 96 10.71 -4.08 -10.66
CA ALA A 96 11.88 -4.78 -10.11
C ALA A 96 12.38 -5.93 -11.01
N GLU A 97 11.46 -6.59 -11.71
CA GLU A 97 11.80 -7.64 -12.69
C GLU A 97 12.47 -7.09 -13.96
N LYS A 98 12.02 -5.91 -14.42
CA LYS A 98 12.54 -5.28 -15.64
C LYS A 98 13.82 -4.50 -15.41
N GLU A 99 13.88 -3.80 -14.30
CA GLU A 99 14.93 -2.87 -13.96
C GLU A 99 15.64 -3.32 -12.68
N LYS A 100 16.89 -2.95 -12.53
CA LYS A 100 17.71 -3.30 -11.37
C LYS A 100 18.12 -2.04 -10.61
N PRO A 101 17.19 -1.35 -9.93
CA PRO A 101 17.54 -0.14 -9.18
C PRO A 101 18.47 -0.48 -8.02
N SER A 102 19.26 0.49 -7.59
CA SER A 102 20.10 0.36 -6.40
C SER A 102 19.26 0.34 -5.12
N PHE A 103 18.13 1.07 -5.13
CA PHE A 103 17.15 1.14 -4.04
C PHE A 103 15.83 1.75 -4.55
N ALA A 104 14.81 1.72 -3.71
CA ALA A 104 13.56 2.45 -3.93
C ALA A 104 13.25 3.37 -2.73
N ILE A 105 12.52 4.46 -2.98
CA ILE A 105 12.02 5.37 -1.96
C ILE A 105 10.50 5.49 -2.13
N ILE A 106 9.75 5.15 -1.07
CA ILE A 106 8.31 5.38 -1.01
C ILE A 106 8.06 6.69 -0.28
N VAL A 107 7.46 7.66 -0.98
CA VAL A 107 7.27 9.03 -0.50
C VAL A 107 5.91 9.18 0.19
N GLY A 108 5.73 8.39 1.26
CA GLY A 108 4.59 8.46 2.18
C GLY A 108 3.32 7.76 1.72
N ASP A 109 2.40 7.69 2.66
CA ASP A 109 1.07 7.08 2.52
C ASP A 109 1.12 5.65 1.96
N PHE A 110 2.04 4.83 2.49
CA PHE A 110 2.14 3.44 2.10
C PHE A 110 1.11 2.55 2.81
N VAL A 111 0.44 3.04 3.84
CA VAL A 111 -0.76 2.46 4.44
C VAL A 111 -1.94 3.41 4.34
N LYS A 112 -3.17 2.89 4.47
CA LYS A 112 -4.39 3.69 4.36
C LYS A 112 -4.78 4.40 5.65
N GLU A 113 -4.43 3.85 6.79
CA GLU A 113 -4.66 4.41 8.13
C GLU A 113 -3.53 3.97 9.06
N PRO A 114 -3.17 4.79 10.06
CA PRO A 114 -2.02 4.54 10.94
C PRO A 114 -2.35 3.53 12.04
N ASP A 115 -2.81 2.35 11.66
CA ASP A 115 -3.03 1.23 12.58
C ASP A 115 -2.04 0.08 12.37
N LEU A 116 -1.72 -0.60 13.45
CA LEU A 116 -0.70 -1.65 13.49
C LEU A 116 -0.99 -2.80 12.52
N TRP A 117 -2.27 -3.12 12.24
CA TRP A 117 -2.64 -4.15 11.29
C TRP A 117 -2.20 -3.84 9.87
N ARG A 118 -2.46 -2.62 9.41
CA ARG A 118 -2.09 -2.19 8.06
C ARG A 118 -0.59 -2.10 7.90
N HIS A 119 0.11 -1.62 8.91
CA HIS A 119 1.57 -1.60 8.89
C HIS A 119 2.18 -2.99 8.83
N ARG A 120 1.66 -3.92 9.60
CA ARG A 120 2.11 -5.31 9.56
C ARG A 120 1.76 -6.00 8.24
N PHE A 121 0.59 -5.69 7.66
CA PHE A 121 0.23 -6.17 6.34
C PHE A 121 1.19 -5.64 5.27
N PHE A 122 1.51 -4.34 5.31
CA PHE A 122 2.52 -3.76 4.42
C PHE A 122 3.88 -4.45 4.55
N LEU A 123 4.36 -4.67 5.77
CA LEU A 123 5.62 -5.39 6.00
C LEU A 123 5.56 -6.82 5.47
N LYS A 124 4.45 -7.52 5.65
CA LYS A 124 4.24 -8.86 5.09
C LYS A 124 4.30 -8.84 3.56
N GLU A 125 3.58 -7.91 2.91
CA GLU A 125 3.63 -7.78 1.46
C GLU A 125 5.03 -7.49 0.95
N MET A 126 5.71 -6.54 1.57
CA MET A 126 7.04 -6.12 1.14
C MET A 126 8.12 -7.16 1.43
N ALA A 127 8.12 -7.76 2.63
CA ALA A 127 9.21 -8.65 3.07
C ALA A 127 9.02 -10.10 2.63
N VAL A 128 7.78 -10.57 2.54
CA VAL A 128 7.48 -11.99 2.28
C VAL A 128 7.03 -12.21 0.83
N GLU A 129 6.16 -11.33 0.30
CA GLU A 129 5.60 -11.54 -1.04
C GLU A 129 6.43 -10.91 -2.15
N LEU A 130 6.86 -9.67 -1.98
CA LEU A 130 7.68 -8.98 -2.97
C LEU A 130 9.16 -9.30 -2.81
N SER A 131 9.63 -9.28 -1.57
CA SER A 131 11.04 -9.50 -1.24
C SER A 131 11.99 -8.81 -2.23
N PRO A 132 11.90 -7.47 -2.37
CA PRO A 132 12.67 -6.76 -3.38
C PRO A 132 14.17 -6.99 -3.17
N PRO A 133 14.96 -7.21 -4.25
CA PRO A 133 16.39 -7.50 -4.14
C PRO A 133 17.24 -6.25 -3.84
N PHE A 134 16.60 -5.16 -3.44
CA PHE A 134 17.20 -3.88 -3.13
C PHE A 134 16.52 -3.24 -1.91
N PRO A 135 17.20 -2.34 -1.19
CA PRO A 135 16.61 -1.61 -0.07
C PRO A 135 15.43 -0.73 -0.49
N VAL A 136 14.43 -0.64 0.39
CA VAL A 136 13.28 0.25 0.23
C VAL A 136 13.25 1.22 1.41
N PHE A 137 13.52 2.49 1.17
CA PHE A 137 13.47 3.54 2.17
C PHE A 137 12.09 4.21 2.19
N LEU A 138 11.70 4.73 3.36
CA LEU A 138 10.35 5.24 3.59
C LEU A 138 10.39 6.68 4.09
N VAL A 139 9.58 7.54 3.47
CA VAL A 139 9.20 8.84 4.04
C VAL A 139 7.80 8.69 4.62
N PRO A 140 7.52 9.01 5.88
CA PRO A 140 6.17 8.89 6.41
C PRO A 140 5.25 9.99 5.89
N GLY A 141 4.00 9.60 5.56
CA GLY A 141 2.89 10.50 5.24
C GLY A 141 1.87 10.61 6.38
N ASN A 142 0.73 11.26 6.12
CA ASN A 142 -0.32 11.46 7.11
C ASN A 142 -1.17 10.22 7.38
N HIS A 143 -1.08 9.22 6.54
CA HIS A 143 -1.73 7.92 6.75
C HIS A 143 -0.82 6.92 7.46
N ASP A 144 0.48 7.20 7.58
CA ASP A 144 1.45 6.27 8.15
C ASP A 144 1.67 6.49 9.66
N ILE A 145 1.43 7.70 10.17
CA ILE A 145 1.62 8.03 11.59
C ILE A 145 0.39 8.74 12.15
N ASP A 146 -0.06 8.31 13.32
CA ASP A 146 -1.13 8.99 14.06
C ASP A 146 -0.60 10.07 14.99
N TYR A 147 -0.49 11.26 14.48
CA TYR A 147 -0.16 12.46 15.28
C TYR A 147 -1.35 13.02 16.08
N GLY A 148 -2.57 12.51 15.90
CA GLY A 148 -3.76 13.21 16.39
C GLY A 148 -4.95 12.37 16.79
N SER A 149 -4.81 11.12 17.20
CA SER A 149 -5.93 10.29 17.69
C SER A 149 -6.94 9.87 16.60
N LYS A 150 -6.47 9.62 15.38
CA LYS A 150 -7.29 9.02 14.31
C LYS A 150 -7.78 7.62 14.70
N ILE A 151 -6.93 6.85 15.37
CA ILE A 151 -7.23 5.49 15.81
C ILE A 151 -7.70 5.51 17.26
N ARG A 152 -8.93 5.04 17.50
CA ARG A 152 -9.55 5.02 18.84
C ARG A 152 -8.91 4.00 19.78
N ASP A 153 -8.56 2.85 19.25
CA ASP A 153 -7.89 1.79 20.02
C ASP A 153 -6.39 2.11 20.15
N LEU A 154 -5.99 2.52 21.34
CA LEU A 154 -4.62 2.94 21.64
C LEU A 154 -3.59 1.81 21.43
N SER A 155 -3.98 0.55 21.63
CA SER A 155 -3.09 -0.61 21.45
C SER A 155 -2.74 -0.87 19.98
N ARG A 156 -3.52 -0.31 19.06
CA ARG A 156 -3.37 -0.46 17.61
C ARG A 156 -2.79 0.78 16.93
N ARG A 157 -2.67 1.84 17.67
CA ARG A 157 -2.25 3.14 17.18
C ARG A 157 -0.77 3.15 16.82
N VAL A 158 -0.43 3.58 15.62
CA VAL A 158 0.95 3.78 15.21
C VAL A 158 1.35 5.23 15.48
N THR A 159 1.88 5.46 16.69
CA THR A 159 2.49 6.74 17.08
C THR A 159 3.87 6.89 16.38
N PRO A 160 4.51 8.07 16.46
CA PRO A 160 5.87 8.24 15.99
C PRO A 160 6.85 7.19 16.51
N GLU A 161 6.76 6.84 17.80
CA GLU A 161 7.65 5.87 18.46
C GLU A 161 7.38 4.44 17.96
N VAL A 162 6.11 4.08 17.76
CA VAL A 162 5.73 2.79 17.18
C VAL A 162 6.19 2.69 15.74
N TYR A 163 6.04 3.76 14.95
CA TYR A 163 6.55 3.82 13.58
C TYR A 163 8.08 3.60 13.54
N GLU A 164 8.83 4.30 14.39
CA GLU A 164 10.28 4.15 14.47
C GLU A 164 10.70 2.75 14.94
N GLY A 165 9.92 2.13 15.79
CA GLY A 165 10.07 0.72 16.16
C GLY A 165 9.86 -0.25 14.99
N LEU A 166 8.97 0.07 14.05
CA LEU A 166 8.69 -0.76 12.87
C LEU A 166 9.69 -0.53 11.73
N TYR A 167 10.01 0.72 11.42
CA TYR A 167 10.72 1.11 10.20
C TYR A 167 12.05 1.83 10.40
N GLY A 168 12.39 2.19 11.62
CA GLY A 168 13.54 3.05 11.90
C GLY A 168 13.19 4.53 11.86
N ARG A 169 14.18 5.38 11.67
CA ARG A 169 14.03 6.83 11.80
C ARG A 169 13.01 7.41 10.81
N ARG A 170 12.18 8.36 11.25
CA ARG A 170 11.25 9.10 10.39
C ARG A 170 11.98 9.99 9.37
N SER A 171 13.13 10.53 9.75
CA SER A 171 14.02 11.23 8.85
C SER A 171 15.34 10.48 8.75
N LEU A 172 15.86 10.39 7.51
CA LEU A 172 17.10 9.68 7.20
C LEU A 172 17.85 10.46 6.14
N ASP A 173 19.17 10.55 6.28
CA ASP A 173 20.04 10.97 5.19
C ASP A 173 21.15 9.95 4.96
N PHE A 174 21.56 9.82 3.72
CA PHE A 174 22.71 9.00 3.34
C PHE A 174 23.37 9.52 2.07
N ILE A 175 24.63 9.14 1.89
CA ILE A 175 25.39 9.43 0.68
C ILE A 175 25.54 8.13 -0.10
N PHE A 176 25.27 8.18 -1.40
CA PHE A 176 25.43 7.06 -2.31
C PHE A 176 26.00 7.56 -3.64
N ASN A 177 27.16 7.02 -4.06
CA ASN A 177 27.89 7.43 -5.27
C ASN A 177 28.01 8.97 -5.38
N ASP A 178 28.47 9.61 -4.31
CA ASP A 178 28.63 11.07 -4.17
C ASP A 178 27.34 11.90 -4.31
N CYS A 179 26.18 11.28 -4.29
CA CYS A 179 24.90 11.96 -4.21
C CYS A 179 24.34 11.92 -2.78
N LEU A 180 23.79 13.05 -2.32
CA LEU A 180 23.16 13.16 -1.01
C LEU A 180 21.65 12.94 -1.14
N PHE A 181 21.11 12.01 -0.37
CA PHE A 181 19.70 11.69 -0.26
C PHE A 181 19.19 12.10 1.12
N ILE A 182 18.14 12.93 1.18
CA ILE A 182 17.57 13.45 2.44
C ILE A 182 16.08 13.13 2.45
N LEU A 183 15.68 12.22 3.32
CA LEU A 183 14.30 11.83 3.57
C LEU A 183 13.79 12.58 4.81
N CYS A 184 12.78 13.42 4.67
CA CYS A 184 12.25 14.25 5.74
C CYS A 184 10.88 13.74 6.21
N GLY A 185 10.81 13.19 7.40
CA GLY A 185 9.54 12.96 8.11
C GLY A 185 9.01 14.27 8.69
N VAL A 186 7.79 14.63 8.31
CA VAL A 186 7.17 15.90 8.71
C VAL A 186 6.05 15.68 9.69
N ASP A 187 6.15 16.26 10.88
CA ASP A 187 5.02 16.51 11.77
C ASP A 187 4.47 17.91 11.48
N LEU A 188 3.26 18.00 10.90
CA LEU A 188 2.64 19.29 10.56
C LEU A 188 2.40 20.18 11.77
N LYS A 189 2.35 19.62 12.99
CA LYS A 189 2.23 20.38 14.25
C LYS A 189 3.55 20.96 14.73
N LYS A 190 4.68 20.42 14.22
CA LYS A 190 6.04 20.80 14.63
C LYS A 190 6.93 21.06 13.41
N PRO A 191 6.56 22.02 12.55
CA PRO A 191 7.24 22.23 11.28
C PRO A 191 8.72 22.63 11.41
N ASP A 192 9.12 23.16 12.54
CA ASP A 192 10.52 23.55 12.77
C ASP A 192 11.45 22.34 12.90
N GLU A 193 10.94 21.18 13.28
CA GLU A 193 11.75 19.97 13.43
C GLU A 193 12.32 19.51 12.07
N TYR A 194 11.46 19.39 11.04
CA TYR A 194 11.93 18.96 9.72
C TYR A 194 12.81 20.00 9.03
N LEU A 195 12.48 21.30 9.21
CA LEU A 195 13.29 22.40 8.63
C LEU A 195 14.68 22.47 9.26
N ARG A 196 14.78 22.28 10.56
CA ARG A 196 16.07 22.19 11.26
C ARG A 196 16.87 21.02 10.75
N TYR A 197 16.27 19.81 10.69
CA TYR A 197 16.93 18.62 10.16
C TYR A 197 17.43 18.82 8.72
N LEU A 198 16.59 19.35 7.85
CA LEU A 198 16.94 19.65 6.45
C LEU A 198 18.11 20.64 6.38
N ARG A 199 18.05 21.75 7.13
CA ARG A 199 19.09 22.77 7.17
C ARG A 199 20.42 22.20 7.66
N GLU A 200 20.41 21.50 8.78
CA GLU A 200 21.63 20.91 9.35
C GLU A 200 22.25 19.90 8.40
N THR A 201 21.45 19.02 7.81
CA THR A 201 21.93 18.01 6.85
C THR A 201 22.53 18.68 5.61
N LEU A 202 21.85 19.66 5.02
CA LEU A 202 22.34 20.39 3.85
C LEU A 202 23.62 21.15 4.16
N SER A 203 23.71 21.82 5.32
CA SER A 203 24.90 22.58 5.71
C SER A 203 26.11 21.69 5.96
N LEU A 204 25.91 20.54 6.57
CA LEU A 204 27.01 19.63 6.95
C LEU A 204 27.46 18.72 5.80
N LYS A 205 26.53 18.30 4.92
CA LYS A 205 26.77 17.23 3.95
C LYS A 205 26.54 17.64 2.50
N GLY A 206 25.92 18.80 2.23
CA GLY A 206 25.52 19.21 0.87
C GLY A 206 26.65 19.76 0.02
N GLY A 207 27.73 20.29 0.64
CA GLY A 207 28.82 20.89 -0.10
C GLY A 207 29.58 19.92 -1.00
N GLY A 208 29.80 20.31 -2.28
CA GLY A 208 30.57 19.53 -3.24
C GLY A 208 29.92 18.24 -3.76
N ARG A 209 28.65 17.95 -3.42
CA ARG A 209 27.95 16.77 -3.91
C ARG A 209 27.61 16.87 -5.38
N LYS A 210 27.70 15.74 -6.08
CA LYS A 210 27.28 15.60 -7.46
C LYS A 210 25.79 15.94 -7.66
N ALA A 211 24.94 15.46 -6.78
CA ALA A 211 23.51 15.77 -6.75
C ALA A 211 22.99 15.71 -5.31
N ILE A 212 21.94 16.48 -5.04
CA ILE A 212 21.23 16.47 -3.77
C ILE A 212 19.75 16.19 -4.05
N PHE A 213 19.21 15.16 -3.45
CA PHE A 213 17.82 14.74 -3.57
C PHE A 213 17.11 14.85 -2.23
N VAL A 214 15.96 15.54 -2.22
CA VAL A 214 15.13 15.73 -1.02
C VAL A 214 13.78 15.04 -1.23
N PHE A 215 13.31 14.32 -0.22
CA PHE A 215 12.04 13.59 -0.26
C PHE A 215 11.19 14.03 0.92
N VAL A 216 10.00 14.55 0.61
CA VAL A 216 9.01 15.04 1.59
C VAL A 216 7.63 14.59 1.13
N HIS A 217 6.83 13.97 2.00
CA HIS A 217 5.50 13.52 1.57
C HIS A 217 4.60 14.68 1.13
N TYR A 218 4.56 15.74 1.92
CA TYR A 218 3.65 16.86 1.68
C TYR A 218 4.20 17.85 0.66
N PRO A 219 3.49 18.12 -0.46
CA PRO A 219 3.88 19.21 -1.34
C PRO A 219 3.65 20.59 -0.66
N PRO A 220 4.40 21.61 -1.03
CA PRO A 220 4.15 22.99 -0.63
C PRO A 220 2.79 23.49 -1.12
N ARG A 221 2.22 24.50 -0.43
CA ARG A 221 0.91 25.07 -0.76
C ARG A 221 0.85 25.68 -2.15
N GLY A 222 1.89 26.38 -2.54
CA GLY A 222 1.99 27.10 -3.80
C GLY A 222 2.71 26.34 -4.92
N LEU A 223 2.76 24.99 -4.85
CA LEU A 223 3.50 24.21 -5.84
C LEU A 223 2.98 24.41 -7.27
N SER A 224 1.65 24.43 -7.44
CA SER A 224 0.98 24.76 -8.70
C SER A 224 -0.41 25.33 -8.44
N SER A 225 -1.10 25.78 -9.51
CA SER A 225 -2.46 26.32 -9.41
C SER A 225 -3.50 25.30 -8.93
N PHE A 226 -3.20 24.01 -8.98
CA PHE A 226 -4.11 22.91 -8.61
C PHE A 226 -3.53 21.99 -7.51
N ILE A 227 -2.26 22.12 -7.14
CA ILE A 227 -1.65 21.39 -6.03
C ILE A 227 -1.49 22.32 -4.84
N HIS A 228 -2.35 22.13 -3.84
CA HIS A 228 -2.37 22.90 -2.61
C HIS A 228 -2.04 21.99 -1.44
N GLY A 229 -0.77 21.58 -1.35
CA GLY A 229 -0.30 20.72 -0.27
C GLY A 229 -0.25 21.42 1.08
N PRO A 230 -0.22 20.67 2.19
CA PRO A 230 -0.26 21.23 3.54
C PRO A 230 1.12 21.61 4.10
N LEU A 231 2.23 21.46 3.35
CA LEU A 231 3.57 21.71 3.88
C LEU A 231 3.69 23.12 4.44
N PRO A 232 3.92 23.31 5.75
CA PRO A 232 4.01 24.63 6.35
C PRO A 232 5.36 25.26 6.11
N LYS A 233 5.44 26.61 6.21
CA LYS A 233 6.67 27.40 6.07
C LYS A 233 7.37 27.18 4.73
N GLU A 234 6.61 27.10 3.66
CA GLU A 234 7.07 26.78 2.30
C GLU A 234 8.18 27.70 1.78
N GLU A 235 8.14 29.00 2.11
CA GLU A 235 9.19 29.93 1.67
C GLU A 235 10.56 29.63 2.32
N VAL A 236 10.55 29.21 3.60
CA VAL A 236 11.77 28.77 4.28
C VAL A 236 12.29 27.48 3.66
N PHE A 237 11.37 26.55 3.38
CA PHE A 237 11.71 25.30 2.70
C PHE A 237 12.32 25.54 1.32
N TYR A 238 11.67 26.35 0.49
CA TYR A 238 12.20 26.69 -0.84
C TYR A 238 13.56 27.40 -0.75
N SER A 239 13.70 28.36 0.18
CA SER A 239 14.98 29.05 0.40
C SER A 239 16.13 28.08 0.71
N LEU A 240 15.87 27.02 1.49
CA LEU A 240 16.85 25.98 1.75
C LEU A 240 17.19 25.19 0.48
N LEU A 241 16.21 24.76 -0.29
CA LEU A 241 16.43 24.01 -1.54
C LEU A 241 17.28 24.85 -2.54
N GLU A 242 16.94 26.12 -2.68
CA GLU A 242 17.61 27.06 -3.60
C GLU A 242 19.04 27.38 -3.13
N THR A 243 19.23 27.72 -1.85
CA THR A 243 20.54 28.08 -1.27
C THR A 243 21.55 26.96 -1.42
N TYR A 244 21.13 25.72 -1.18
CA TYR A 244 22.00 24.56 -1.26
C TYR A 244 22.00 23.89 -2.64
N ARG A 245 21.34 24.49 -3.65
CA ARG A 245 21.25 23.99 -5.02
C ARG A 245 20.80 22.54 -5.08
N VAL A 246 19.72 22.23 -4.35
CA VAL A 246 19.10 20.89 -4.40
C VAL A 246 18.76 20.56 -5.84
N THR A 247 19.15 19.38 -6.31
CA THR A 247 18.96 18.95 -7.69
C THR A 247 17.49 18.65 -7.98
N ALA A 248 16.86 17.86 -7.11
CA ALA A 248 15.44 17.54 -7.22
C ALA A 248 14.81 17.30 -5.85
N CYS A 249 13.51 17.67 -5.73
CA CYS A 249 12.69 17.39 -4.59
C CYS A 249 11.44 16.60 -5.00
N PHE A 250 11.13 15.52 -4.26
CA PHE A 250 10.06 14.60 -4.57
C PHE A 250 8.98 14.66 -3.48
N PHE A 251 7.72 14.61 -3.92
CA PHE A 251 6.53 14.71 -3.07
C PHE A 251 5.52 13.59 -3.37
N GLY A 252 4.65 13.30 -2.41
CA GLY A 252 3.44 12.48 -2.52
C GLY A 252 2.16 13.32 -2.30
N ASP A 253 1.21 12.78 -1.50
CA ASP A 253 -0.07 13.39 -1.02
C ASP A 253 -1.06 13.80 -2.13
N TYR A 254 -0.59 14.21 -3.27
CA TYR A 254 -1.42 14.62 -4.41
C TYR A 254 -1.88 13.44 -5.27
N HIS A 255 -1.72 12.20 -4.95
CA HIS A 255 -2.22 11.00 -5.67
C HIS A 255 -2.21 11.12 -7.21
N GLY A 256 -1.10 11.55 -7.78
CA GLY A 256 -0.95 11.73 -9.23
C GLY A 256 0.47 12.13 -9.57
N TYR A 257 0.68 12.54 -10.82
CA TYR A 257 1.99 13.01 -11.30
C TYR A 257 1.95 14.51 -11.60
N TRP A 258 3.03 15.20 -11.23
CA TRP A 258 3.31 16.57 -11.65
C TRP A 258 4.81 16.83 -11.61
N ARG A 259 5.30 17.65 -12.55
CA ARG A 259 6.70 18.07 -12.62
C ARG A 259 6.81 19.54 -12.94
N GLY A 260 7.69 20.22 -12.25
CA GLY A 260 8.00 21.62 -12.50
C GLY A 260 9.40 21.98 -12.05
N GLN A 261 9.76 23.28 -12.19
CA GLN A 261 11.03 23.80 -11.73
C GLN A 261 10.85 25.12 -10.99
N ARG A 262 11.67 25.35 -9.97
CA ARG A 262 11.78 26.64 -9.27
C ARG A 262 13.25 26.95 -9.04
N LYS A 263 13.75 28.03 -9.65
CA LYS A 263 15.14 28.53 -9.53
C LYS A 263 16.21 27.43 -9.63
N GLY A 264 16.07 26.56 -10.61
CA GLY A 264 17.02 25.49 -10.87
C GLY A 264 16.77 24.20 -10.10
N VAL A 265 15.85 24.20 -9.12
CA VAL A 265 15.43 22.98 -8.41
C VAL A 265 14.30 22.29 -9.17
N THR A 266 14.45 21.03 -9.51
CA THR A 266 13.39 20.21 -10.08
C THR A 266 12.45 19.76 -8.96
N LEU A 267 11.14 19.95 -9.16
CA LEU A 267 10.10 19.61 -8.19
C LEU A 267 9.17 18.56 -8.83
N ILE A 268 8.99 17.42 -8.20
CA ILE A 268 8.23 16.30 -8.75
C ILE A 268 7.26 15.75 -7.71
N VAL A 269 5.98 15.64 -8.07
CA VAL A 269 5.00 14.85 -7.33
C VAL A 269 4.87 13.49 -8.00
N SER A 270 5.05 12.41 -7.25
CA SER A 270 4.95 11.02 -7.70
C SER A 270 4.05 10.21 -6.75
N GLY A 271 2.77 10.57 -6.70
CA GLY A 271 1.73 9.94 -5.87
C GLY A 271 0.82 8.98 -6.63
N GLY A 272 1.30 8.38 -7.72
CA GLY A 272 0.51 7.48 -8.58
C GLY A 272 0.46 6.02 -8.14
N GLY A 273 0.91 5.70 -6.93
CA GLY A 273 1.00 4.32 -6.44
C GLY A 273 -0.34 3.69 -6.04
N GLY A 274 -1.34 4.49 -5.74
CA GLY A 274 -2.61 4.03 -5.19
C GLY A 274 -3.84 4.61 -5.88
N ARG A 275 -4.86 4.90 -5.10
CA ARG A 275 -6.16 5.37 -5.58
C ARG A 275 -6.13 6.84 -5.94
N PHE A 276 -6.62 7.20 -7.13
CA PHE A 276 -6.77 8.60 -7.53
C PHE A 276 -7.96 9.29 -6.84
N LYS A 277 -7.86 10.62 -6.68
CA LYS A 277 -8.92 11.48 -6.16
C LYS A 277 -9.60 12.23 -7.32
N GLY A 278 -10.90 12.54 -7.20
CA GLY A 278 -11.69 13.11 -8.28
C GLY A 278 -11.28 14.51 -8.75
N TYR A 279 -10.62 15.29 -7.90
CA TYR A 279 -10.22 16.66 -8.20
C TYR A 279 -8.93 16.79 -9.02
N GLN A 280 -8.24 15.68 -9.31
CA GLN A 280 -7.00 15.70 -10.07
C GLN A 280 -7.28 15.86 -11.57
N PRO A 281 -6.44 16.61 -12.33
CA PRO A 281 -6.52 16.63 -13.78
C PRO A 281 -6.29 15.24 -14.36
N GLU A 282 -7.03 14.91 -15.43
CA GLU A 282 -6.93 13.58 -16.06
C GLU A 282 -5.53 13.26 -16.58
N TRP A 283 -4.78 14.26 -17.06
CA TRP A 283 -3.41 14.09 -17.53
C TRP A 283 -2.42 13.70 -16.43
N GLY A 284 -2.75 13.91 -15.15
CA GLY A 284 -1.92 13.51 -14.01
C GLY A 284 -2.36 12.20 -13.36
N LYS A 285 -3.48 11.60 -13.81
CA LYS A 285 -4.05 10.38 -13.24
C LYS A 285 -3.58 9.13 -13.97
N PHE A 286 -2.43 8.61 -13.61
CA PHE A 286 -1.96 7.34 -14.12
C PHE A 286 -1.07 6.66 -13.09
N HIS A 287 -1.10 5.33 -13.08
CA HIS A 287 -0.26 4.55 -12.19
C HIS A 287 1.16 4.51 -12.71
N HIS A 288 2.12 4.90 -11.85
CA HIS A 288 3.51 5.01 -12.26
C HIS A 288 4.49 4.78 -11.11
N ILE A 289 5.68 4.38 -11.50
CA ILE A 289 6.92 4.49 -10.73
C ILE A 289 7.83 5.43 -11.50
N LEU A 290 8.46 6.36 -10.82
CA LEU A 290 9.48 7.18 -11.41
C LEU A 290 10.84 6.49 -11.24
N LYS A 291 11.53 6.21 -12.34
CA LYS A 291 12.92 5.75 -12.36
C LYS A 291 13.81 6.95 -12.57
N VAL A 292 14.69 7.22 -11.64
CA VAL A 292 15.68 8.28 -11.71
C VAL A 292 17.04 7.65 -11.93
N THR A 293 17.71 8.01 -13.02
CA THR A 293 19.05 7.50 -13.36
C THR A 293 20.06 8.63 -13.21
N VAL A 294 21.11 8.38 -12.44
CA VAL A 294 22.23 9.31 -12.25
C VAL A 294 23.41 8.81 -13.07
N GLU A 295 23.78 9.57 -14.07
CA GLU A 295 24.94 9.33 -14.92
C GLU A 295 26.11 10.26 -14.55
N LYS A 296 27.23 10.13 -15.25
CA LYS A 296 28.42 10.95 -14.95
C LYS A 296 28.13 12.45 -15.04
N ASP A 297 27.46 12.88 -16.11
CA ASP A 297 27.27 14.30 -16.43
C ASP A 297 25.79 14.72 -16.52
N GLN A 298 24.87 13.79 -16.37
CA GLN A 298 23.44 14.07 -16.48
C GLN A 298 22.59 13.29 -15.49
N LEU A 299 21.37 13.77 -15.29
CA LEU A 299 20.28 13.10 -14.58
C LEU A 299 19.15 12.87 -15.58
N SER A 300 18.64 11.65 -15.63
CA SER A 300 17.46 11.32 -16.43
C SER A 300 16.32 10.79 -15.57
N GLU A 301 15.10 11.11 -15.96
CA GLU A 301 13.87 10.71 -15.31
C GLU A 301 13.00 9.95 -16.31
N GLU A 302 12.62 8.73 -15.97
CA GLU A 302 11.73 7.89 -16.78
C GLU A 302 10.47 7.58 -15.98
N ILE A 303 9.30 7.89 -16.55
CA ILE A 303 8.00 7.58 -15.96
C ILE A 303 7.59 6.19 -16.46
N MET A 304 7.68 5.20 -15.59
CA MET A 304 7.23 3.83 -15.88
C MET A 304 5.73 3.75 -15.63
N VAL A 305 4.93 3.73 -16.70
CA VAL A 305 3.46 3.71 -16.61
C VAL A 305 2.95 2.27 -16.54
N PHE A 306 1.97 2.02 -15.69
CA PHE A 306 1.37 0.70 -15.48
C PHE A 306 -0.15 0.73 -15.69
N PRO A 307 -0.73 -0.36 -16.22
CA PRO A 307 -2.18 -0.43 -16.44
C PRO A 307 -2.93 -0.53 -15.10
N ASP A 308 -4.13 0.07 -15.07
CA ASP A 308 -5.08 -0.02 -13.95
C ASP A 308 -5.75 -1.40 -13.92
N ARG A 309 -4.97 -2.43 -13.58
CA ARG A 309 -5.45 -3.81 -13.44
C ARG A 309 -4.82 -4.45 -12.23
N ILE A 310 -5.65 -4.92 -11.32
CA ILE A 310 -5.22 -5.66 -10.13
C ILE A 310 -5.48 -7.14 -10.37
N PRO A 311 -4.52 -8.05 -10.12
CA PRO A 311 -4.77 -9.48 -10.10
C PRO A 311 -5.89 -9.82 -9.11
N LEU A 312 -6.74 -10.79 -9.45
CA LEU A 312 -7.89 -11.17 -8.61
C LEU A 312 -7.46 -11.55 -7.18
N LYS A 313 -6.32 -12.23 -7.05
CA LYS A 313 -5.74 -12.58 -5.75
C LYS A 313 -5.47 -11.32 -4.91
N ASP A 314 -4.76 -10.35 -5.46
CA ASP A 314 -4.41 -9.11 -4.76
C ASP A 314 -5.67 -8.29 -4.41
N SER A 315 -6.69 -8.28 -5.30
CA SER A 315 -8.00 -7.65 -5.02
C SER A 315 -8.73 -8.31 -3.85
N ILE A 316 -8.70 -9.64 -3.76
CA ILE A 316 -9.30 -10.38 -2.64
C ILE A 316 -8.53 -10.10 -1.35
N GLU A 317 -7.21 -10.12 -1.39
CA GLU A 317 -6.36 -9.81 -0.24
C GLU A 317 -6.62 -8.38 0.26
N GLU A 318 -6.63 -7.38 -0.61
CA GLU A 318 -6.97 -6.00 -0.24
C GLU A 318 -8.36 -5.90 0.39
N MET A 319 -9.36 -6.57 -0.20
CA MET A 319 -10.71 -6.58 0.35
C MET A 319 -10.75 -7.18 1.75
N VAL A 320 -10.10 -8.33 1.96
CA VAL A 320 -10.12 -9.05 3.25
C VAL A 320 -9.32 -8.28 4.30
N PHE A 321 -8.07 -7.92 4.02
CA PHE A 321 -7.14 -7.39 5.04
C PHE A 321 -7.27 -5.91 5.27
N VAL A 322 -7.58 -5.14 4.23
CA VAL A 322 -7.66 -3.67 4.35
C VAL A 322 -9.08 -3.20 4.67
N LYS A 323 -10.11 -3.93 4.19
CA LYS A 323 -11.52 -3.49 4.35
C LYS A 323 -12.29 -4.31 5.38
N LEU A 324 -12.26 -5.64 5.30
CA LEU A 324 -13.10 -6.50 6.16
C LEU A 324 -12.48 -6.77 7.53
N LEU A 325 -11.20 -7.10 7.60
CA LEU A 325 -10.56 -7.47 8.85
C LEU A 325 -10.63 -6.37 9.92
N PRO A 326 -10.43 -5.09 9.61
CA PRO A 326 -10.61 -4.02 10.59
C PRO A 326 -12.04 -3.90 11.14
N ILE A 327 -13.06 -4.22 10.31
CA ILE A 327 -14.47 -4.24 10.76
C ILE A 327 -14.69 -5.41 11.71
N VAL A 328 -14.15 -6.58 11.36
CA VAL A 328 -14.27 -7.80 12.16
C VAL A 328 -13.60 -7.68 13.52
N GLU A 329 -12.39 -7.09 13.57
CA GLU A 329 -11.69 -6.87 14.83
C GLU A 329 -12.40 -5.89 15.75
N ASN A 330 -12.95 -4.82 15.19
CA ASN A 330 -13.70 -3.84 15.98
C ASN A 330 -15.06 -4.37 16.44
N ARG A 331 -15.59 -5.43 15.79
CA ARG A 331 -16.90 -6.02 16.06
C ARG A 331 -16.85 -7.55 15.94
N GLY A 332 -15.94 -8.19 16.67
CA GLY A 332 -15.71 -9.64 16.61
C GLY A 332 -16.97 -10.49 16.80
N TRP A 333 -17.93 -10.00 17.61
CA TRP A 333 -19.24 -10.65 17.79
C TRP A 333 -20.03 -10.74 16.47
N VAL A 334 -19.86 -9.80 15.53
CA VAL A 334 -20.52 -9.86 14.19
C VAL A 334 -19.96 -11.01 13.38
N LEU A 335 -18.64 -11.23 13.44
CA LEU A 335 -18.03 -12.38 12.76
C LEU A 335 -18.55 -13.70 13.30
N TYR A 336 -18.55 -13.87 14.63
CA TYR A 336 -19.05 -15.09 15.26
C TYR A 336 -20.54 -15.28 14.96
N GLY A 337 -21.34 -14.21 14.94
CA GLY A 337 -22.75 -14.23 14.55
C GLY A 337 -22.94 -14.68 13.10
N LEU A 338 -22.20 -14.08 12.16
CA LEU A 338 -22.25 -14.44 10.74
C LEU A 338 -21.76 -15.86 10.49
N LEU A 339 -20.68 -16.29 11.17
CA LEU A 339 -20.18 -17.66 11.09
C LEU A 339 -21.20 -18.65 11.63
N GLY A 340 -21.84 -18.35 12.77
CA GLY A 340 -22.91 -19.17 13.35
C GLY A 340 -24.11 -19.30 12.42
N LEU A 341 -24.57 -18.21 11.82
CA LEU A 341 -25.66 -18.23 10.81
C LEU A 341 -25.27 -19.04 9.58
N PHE A 342 -24.04 -18.87 9.10
CA PHE A 342 -23.54 -19.62 7.94
C PHE A 342 -23.46 -21.13 8.21
N LEU A 343 -22.90 -21.53 9.35
CA LEU A 343 -22.82 -22.94 9.75
C LEU A 343 -24.24 -23.56 9.95
N SER A 344 -25.15 -22.81 10.57
CA SER A 344 -26.52 -23.23 10.77
C SER A 344 -27.25 -23.43 9.42
N TRP A 345 -27.08 -22.50 8.49
CA TRP A 345 -27.68 -22.61 7.16
C TRP A 345 -27.06 -23.72 6.32
N SER A 346 -25.75 -23.88 6.36
CA SER A 346 -25.02 -24.95 5.69
C SER A 346 -25.47 -26.32 6.22
N GLY A 347 -25.56 -26.46 7.55
CA GLY A 347 -26.09 -27.67 8.20
C GLY A 347 -27.55 -28.01 7.81
N ALA A 348 -28.42 -26.99 7.83
CA ALA A 348 -29.81 -27.16 7.40
C ALA A 348 -29.92 -27.58 5.93
N SER A 349 -29.12 -26.99 5.05
CA SER A 349 -29.07 -27.31 3.62
C SER A 349 -28.62 -28.74 3.37
N VAL A 350 -27.62 -29.25 4.08
CA VAL A 350 -27.15 -30.63 4.02
C VAL A 350 -28.25 -31.60 4.52
N ILE A 351 -28.90 -31.27 5.63
CA ILE A 351 -29.99 -32.11 6.18
C ILE A 351 -31.16 -32.22 5.17
N ILE A 352 -31.56 -31.10 4.56
CA ILE A 352 -32.61 -31.07 3.54
C ILE A 352 -32.21 -31.93 2.33
N TRP A 353 -30.96 -31.83 1.90
CA TRP A 353 -30.43 -32.62 0.80
C TRP A 353 -30.43 -34.13 1.10
N VAL A 354 -29.87 -34.52 2.26
CA VAL A 354 -29.85 -35.94 2.70
C VAL A 354 -31.27 -36.52 2.85
N ARG A 355 -32.19 -35.76 3.45
CA ARG A 355 -33.61 -36.19 3.56
C ARG A 355 -34.28 -36.32 2.19
N GLY A 356 -33.92 -35.47 1.23
CA GLY A 356 -34.38 -35.56 -0.16
C GLY A 356 -33.90 -36.84 -0.86
N PHE A 357 -32.65 -37.24 -0.60
CA PHE A 357 -32.08 -38.51 -1.14
C PHE A 357 -32.75 -39.75 -0.52
N ARG A 358 -32.89 -39.83 0.81
CA ARG A 358 -33.52 -40.97 1.51
C ARG A 358 -34.95 -41.19 1.07
N LYS A 359 -35.72 -40.16 0.73
CA LYS A 359 -37.08 -40.30 0.20
C LYS A 359 -37.13 -40.85 -1.24
N ARG A 360 -36.04 -40.73 -2.02
CA ARG A 360 -35.97 -41.33 -3.38
C ARG A 360 -35.55 -42.78 -3.37
N GLY A 361 -34.63 -43.17 -2.47
CA GLY A 361 -34.20 -44.59 -2.35
C GLY A 361 -35.23 -45.53 -1.79
N ARG A 362 -36.38 -45.06 -1.27
CA ARG A 362 -37.50 -45.90 -0.79
C ARG A 362 -38.60 -46.06 -1.83
N LYS A 363 -38.41 -45.64 -3.07
CA LYS A 363 -39.39 -45.74 -4.15
C LYS A 363 -38.96 -46.66 -5.31
N TRP A 364 -37.97 -47.49 -5.03
CA TRP A 364 -37.56 -48.60 -5.90
C TRP A 364 -37.82 -49.94 -5.18
#